data_c2cd457f6c7d8eb4cf3f36017a28e69b
#
_entry.id   c2cd457f6c7d8eb4cf3f36017a28e69b
#
_cell.length_a   1.000
_cell.length_b   1.000
_cell.length_c   1.000
_cell.angle_alpha   90.00
_cell.angle_beta   90.00
_cell.angle_gamma   90.00
#
_symmetry.space_group_name_H-M   'P 1'
#
loop_
_entity.id
_entity.type
_entity.pdbx_description
1 polymer ?
#
loop_
_entity_poly.entity_id
_entity_poly.type
_entity_poly.pdbx_seq_one_letter_code
_entity_poly.pdbx_strand_id
1 'polypeptide(L)'
;MTKDFGADLVGPRSAFKFHRTQPTERISGSAGDVLEDDPVGRLKVFVYELPSKYNKKILQKDPRCLTHMFAAEIYMHRFLLSSPVRTLNPEEADWFYTPVYTTCDLTPNGLPLPFKSPRMMRSAIQLISSNWPYWNRTEGADHFFIEEKAIDRGILPLLQRATLVQTFGQRNHVCLKDGSVIIPPYAPPQKMQAHLIPPSTPRSIFVYFRGLFYDVGNDPEGGYYARGARASVWENFKDNPLFDISTEHPTTYYEDMQRAVFCLCPLGWAPWSPRLVEAVIFGCIPVIIADDIVLPFADAIPWEDIGVFVAEKDVPKLDTILTSIPINEILRKQRLLANPSMKQAMLFPQPAQSRDAFHQILNGLARKLPHDKNVYLNPGEKILNWTAGPVGDLKPW
;
A
#
# COMPACT_ATOMS: atom_id res chain seq x y z
N MET A 1 36.90 11.53 -1.05
CA MET A 1 37.03 10.06 -1.30
C MET A 1 35.64 9.48 -1.25
N THR A 2 35.01 9.33 -2.39
CA THR A 2 33.74 8.58 -2.51
C THR A 2 34.06 7.12 -2.21
N LYS A 3 33.61 6.61 -1.07
CA LYS A 3 33.65 5.17 -0.83
C LYS A 3 32.68 4.53 -1.82
N ASP A 4 33.18 3.73 -2.70
CA ASP A 4 32.42 2.95 -3.64
C ASP A 4 31.70 1.83 -2.86
N PHE A 5 30.45 2.07 -2.46
CA PHE A 5 29.61 1.10 -1.77
C PHE A 5 28.93 0.11 -2.74
N GLY A 6 29.25 0.24 -4.01
CA GLY A 6 28.44 -0.40 -5.06
C GLY A 6 28.87 -1.80 -5.47
N ALA A 7 30.15 -2.07 -5.54
CA ALA A 7 30.62 -3.31 -6.18
C ALA A 7 30.33 -4.57 -5.35
N ASP A 8 30.33 -4.46 -4.02
CA ASP A 8 30.22 -5.60 -3.12
C ASP A 8 28.84 -5.78 -2.49
N LEU A 9 27.94 -4.76 -2.64
CA LEU A 9 26.62 -4.76 -1.98
C LEU A 9 25.53 -5.47 -2.79
N VAL A 10 25.75 -5.68 -4.06
CA VAL A 10 24.85 -6.44 -4.93
C VAL A 10 25.60 -7.69 -5.35
N GLY A 11 25.44 -8.76 -4.59
CA GLY A 11 25.81 -10.08 -5.09
C GLY A 11 25.15 -10.31 -6.46
N PRO A 12 25.73 -11.11 -7.35
CA PRO A 12 25.12 -11.37 -8.64
C PRO A 12 23.66 -11.75 -8.39
N ARG A 13 22.74 -11.06 -9.03
CA ARG A 13 21.37 -11.53 -9.15
C ARG A 13 21.49 -12.85 -9.90
N SER A 14 21.84 -13.93 -9.18
CA SER A 14 21.74 -15.25 -9.76
C SER A 14 20.33 -15.34 -10.27
N ALA A 15 20.19 -15.57 -11.57
CA ALA A 15 18.96 -16.07 -12.10
C ALA A 15 18.72 -17.37 -11.32
N PHE A 16 18.00 -17.26 -10.21
CA PHE A 16 17.49 -18.44 -9.51
C PHE A 16 16.63 -19.13 -10.56
N LYS A 17 17.20 -20.15 -11.19
CA LYS A 17 16.39 -21.18 -11.81
C LYS A 17 15.48 -21.63 -10.68
N PHE A 18 14.22 -21.27 -10.80
CA PHE A 18 13.19 -21.89 -9.98
C PHE A 18 13.37 -23.38 -10.19
N HIS A 19 14.01 -24.05 -9.24
CA HIS A 19 13.73 -25.45 -9.07
C HIS A 19 12.24 -25.45 -8.72
N ARG A 20 11.40 -25.87 -9.69
CA ARG A 20 10.10 -26.39 -9.40
C ARG A 20 10.34 -27.39 -8.27
N THR A 21 10.10 -26.95 -7.05
CA THR A 21 9.84 -27.90 -5.97
C THR A 21 8.69 -28.73 -6.48
N GLN A 22 8.90 -30.02 -6.60
CA GLN A 22 7.83 -30.95 -6.92
C GLN A 22 6.67 -30.62 -5.98
N PRO A 23 5.44 -30.70 -6.46
CA PRO A 23 4.28 -30.47 -5.60
C PRO A 23 4.45 -31.40 -4.41
N THR A 24 4.63 -30.82 -3.22
CA THR A 24 4.49 -31.51 -1.96
C THR A 24 3.12 -32.17 -2.00
N GLU A 25 3.07 -33.46 -1.70
CA GLU A 25 1.85 -34.28 -1.71
C GLU A 25 0.71 -33.47 -1.09
N ARG A 26 -0.39 -33.35 -1.87
CA ARG A 26 -1.60 -32.66 -1.45
C ARG A 26 -2.10 -33.33 -0.18
N ILE A 27 -1.96 -32.66 0.93
CA ILE A 27 -2.67 -33.05 2.16
C ILE A 27 -4.14 -32.81 1.86
N SER A 28 -4.94 -33.86 1.84
CA SER A 28 -6.35 -33.86 1.51
C SER A 28 -7.12 -32.87 2.39
N GLY A 29 -7.67 -31.85 1.75
CA GLY A 29 -7.97 -30.60 2.30
C GLY A 29 -9.16 -30.48 3.21
N SER A 30 -8.99 -29.65 4.19
CA SER A 30 -10.06 -28.92 4.88
C SER A 30 -10.62 -27.80 3.97
N ALA A 31 -11.78 -27.25 4.27
CA ALA A 31 -12.37 -26.15 3.49
C ALA A 31 -11.45 -24.93 3.32
N GLY A 32 -10.35 -24.83 4.10
CA GLY A 32 -9.28 -23.82 3.95
C GLY A 32 -8.36 -24.07 2.76
N ASP A 33 -8.16 -25.33 2.37
CA ASP A 33 -7.14 -25.72 1.38
C ASP A 33 -7.53 -25.35 -0.06
N VAL A 34 -8.82 -25.15 -0.31
CA VAL A 34 -9.29 -24.67 -1.63
C VAL A 34 -8.87 -23.22 -1.90
N LEU A 35 -8.57 -22.48 -0.83
CA LEU A 35 -8.04 -21.12 -0.94
C LEU A 35 -6.54 -21.09 -1.20
N GLU A 36 -5.83 -22.19 -0.97
CA GLU A 36 -4.39 -22.33 -1.31
C GLU A 36 -4.20 -22.49 -2.82
N ASP A 37 -5.09 -23.21 -3.50
CA ASP A 37 -5.04 -23.39 -4.95
C ASP A 37 -5.54 -22.14 -5.69
N ASP A 38 -6.56 -21.46 -5.15
CA ASP A 38 -7.10 -20.19 -5.64
C ASP A 38 -7.59 -19.36 -4.43
N PRO A 39 -6.71 -18.58 -3.79
CA PRO A 39 -7.02 -17.85 -2.56
C PRO A 39 -8.20 -16.90 -2.67
N VAL A 40 -8.58 -16.50 -3.87
CA VAL A 40 -9.75 -15.65 -4.13
C VAL A 40 -10.94 -16.38 -4.70
N GLY A 41 -10.81 -17.66 -5.07
CA GLY A 41 -11.83 -18.40 -5.83
C GLY A 41 -13.14 -18.65 -5.10
N ARG A 42 -13.14 -18.62 -3.76
CA ARG A 42 -14.36 -18.76 -2.94
C ARG A 42 -14.95 -17.44 -2.47
N LEU A 43 -14.16 -16.38 -2.46
CA LEU A 43 -14.62 -15.06 -2.05
C LEU A 43 -15.65 -14.55 -3.07
N LYS A 44 -16.80 -14.09 -2.57
CA LYS A 44 -17.86 -13.50 -3.38
C LYS A 44 -18.04 -12.03 -3.04
N VAL A 45 -17.83 -11.18 -4.02
CA VAL A 45 -17.96 -9.73 -3.87
C VAL A 45 -19.08 -9.21 -4.76
N PHE A 46 -20.12 -8.67 -4.16
CA PHE A 46 -21.15 -7.93 -4.88
C PHE A 46 -20.70 -6.48 -5.08
N VAL A 47 -20.77 -5.99 -6.31
CA VAL A 47 -20.41 -4.61 -6.67
C VAL A 47 -21.68 -3.83 -6.95
N TYR A 48 -21.99 -2.81 -6.11
CA TYR A 48 -23.14 -1.96 -6.34
C TYR A 48 -23.03 -1.20 -7.67
N GLU A 49 -24.12 -1.16 -8.42
CA GLU A 49 -24.24 -0.31 -9.60
C GLU A 49 -24.78 1.06 -9.19
N LEU A 50 -23.86 1.96 -8.86
CA LEU A 50 -24.21 3.32 -8.47
C LEU A 50 -24.35 4.25 -9.69
N PRO A 51 -25.20 5.29 -9.59
CA PRO A 51 -25.25 6.34 -10.60
C PRO A 51 -23.86 6.92 -10.90
N SER A 52 -23.60 7.20 -12.18
CA SER A 52 -22.27 7.61 -12.69
C SER A 52 -21.67 8.85 -12.02
N LYS A 53 -22.49 9.65 -11.35
CA LYS A 53 -22.05 10.81 -10.54
C LYS A 53 -21.11 10.44 -9.39
N TYR A 54 -21.15 9.18 -8.92
CA TYR A 54 -20.31 8.69 -7.84
C TYR A 54 -18.94 8.16 -8.33
N ASN A 55 -18.80 7.91 -9.62
CA ASN A 55 -17.61 7.26 -10.19
C ASN A 55 -17.30 7.72 -11.62
N LYS A 56 -17.91 7.13 -12.66
CA LYS A 56 -17.52 7.33 -14.07
C LYS A 56 -17.51 8.80 -14.51
N LYS A 57 -18.48 9.63 -14.09
CA LYS A 57 -18.51 11.05 -14.46
C LYS A 57 -17.37 11.84 -13.83
N ILE A 58 -16.92 11.45 -12.63
CA ILE A 58 -15.77 12.08 -11.97
C ILE A 58 -14.52 11.83 -12.78
N LEU A 59 -14.28 10.57 -13.15
CA LEU A 59 -13.15 10.19 -13.99
C LEU A 59 -13.17 10.81 -15.37
N GLN A 60 -14.34 10.93 -16.00
CA GLN A 60 -14.50 11.62 -17.29
C GLN A 60 -14.14 13.11 -17.21
N LYS A 61 -14.43 13.72 -16.05
CA LYS A 61 -14.12 15.13 -15.80
C LYS A 61 -12.62 15.36 -15.59
N ASP A 62 -11.94 14.44 -14.91
CA ASP A 62 -10.52 14.55 -14.63
C ASP A 62 -9.77 13.22 -14.86
N PRO A 63 -9.28 12.98 -16.08
CA PRO A 63 -8.54 11.77 -16.42
C PRO A 63 -7.20 11.61 -15.67
N ARG A 64 -6.65 12.70 -15.06
CA ARG A 64 -5.42 12.64 -14.26
C ARG A 64 -5.53 11.64 -13.11
N CYS A 65 -6.74 11.39 -12.64
CA CYS A 65 -7.03 10.38 -11.62
C CYS A 65 -6.50 8.98 -11.96
N LEU A 66 -6.37 8.63 -13.24
CA LEU A 66 -5.87 7.32 -13.68
C LEU A 66 -4.38 7.09 -13.36
N THR A 67 -3.62 8.16 -13.19
CA THR A 67 -2.17 8.09 -12.93
C THR A 67 -1.78 8.73 -11.61
N HIS A 68 -2.77 9.25 -10.88
CA HIS A 68 -2.55 9.86 -9.58
C HIS A 68 -2.26 8.79 -8.51
N MET A 69 -1.53 9.15 -7.46
CA MET A 69 -1.23 8.26 -6.33
C MET A 69 -2.47 7.69 -5.63
N PHE A 70 -3.65 8.27 -5.85
CA PHE A 70 -4.95 7.82 -5.34
C PHE A 70 -5.80 7.09 -6.39
N ALA A 71 -5.19 6.44 -7.36
CA ALA A 71 -5.93 5.74 -8.40
C ALA A 71 -6.39 4.33 -8.00
N ALA A 72 -6.01 3.83 -6.83
CA ALA A 72 -6.39 2.48 -6.39
C ALA A 72 -7.91 2.31 -6.30
N GLU A 73 -8.68 3.34 -5.93
CA GLU A 73 -10.16 3.28 -5.94
C GLU A 73 -10.74 2.97 -7.33
N ILE A 74 -10.10 3.48 -8.39
CA ILE A 74 -10.53 3.26 -9.78
C ILE A 74 -10.15 1.86 -10.23
N TYR A 75 -8.90 1.44 -9.98
CA TYR A 75 -8.41 0.14 -10.40
C TYR A 75 -9.07 -1.00 -9.65
N MET A 76 -9.29 -0.85 -8.36
CA MET A 76 -10.06 -1.82 -7.57
C MET A 76 -11.46 -2.03 -8.15
N HIS A 77 -12.18 -0.95 -8.50
CA HIS A 77 -13.49 -1.04 -9.14
C HIS A 77 -13.40 -1.78 -10.49
N ARG A 78 -12.45 -1.40 -11.36
CA ARG A 78 -12.27 -2.03 -12.67
C ARG A 78 -11.94 -3.52 -12.56
N PHE A 79 -11.03 -3.86 -11.65
CA PHE A 79 -10.62 -5.25 -11.46
C PHE A 79 -11.75 -6.12 -10.90
N LEU A 80 -12.50 -5.61 -9.94
CA LEU A 80 -13.66 -6.32 -9.41
C LEU A 80 -14.71 -6.58 -10.49
N LEU A 81 -14.95 -5.63 -11.39
CA LEU A 81 -15.94 -5.82 -12.49
C LEU A 81 -15.56 -6.95 -13.44
N SER A 82 -14.27 -7.27 -13.59
CA SER A 82 -13.77 -8.35 -14.46
C SER A 82 -13.26 -9.58 -13.69
N SER A 83 -13.29 -9.55 -12.37
CA SER A 83 -12.77 -10.61 -11.51
C SER A 83 -13.74 -11.78 -11.35
N PRO A 84 -13.25 -13.02 -11.25
CA PRO A 84 -14.07 -14.19 -10.93
C PRO A 84 -14.67 -14.14 -9.52
N VAL A 85 -14.16 -13.31 -8.61
CA VAL A 85 -14.75 -13.10 -7.28
C VAL A 85 -16.06 -12.30 -7.34
N ARG A 86 -16.31 -11.57 -8.44
CA ARG A 86 -17.55 -10.83 -8.58
C ARG A 86 -18.75 -11.77 -8.64
N THR A 87 -19.73 -11.52 -7.80
CA THR A 87 -21.05 -12.13 -7.94
C THR A 87 -22.09 -11.10 -8.38
N LEU A 88 -23.08 -11.56 -9.15
CA LEU A 88 -24.28 -10.78 -9.49
C LEU A 88 -25.45 -11.10 -8.55
N ASN A 89 -25.31 -12.16 -7.75
CA ASN A 89 -26.29 -12.53 -6.74
C ASN A 89 -25.85 -11.97 -5.37
N PRO A 90 -26.52 -10.92 -4.85
CA PRO A 90 -26.15 -10.32 -3.58
C PRO A 90 -26.38 -11.24 -2.36
N GLU A 91 -27.20 -12.29 -2.51
CA GLU A 91 -27.50 -13.21 -1.40
C GLU A 91 -26.36 -14.21 -1.13
N GLU A 92 -25.43 -14.39 -2.08
CA GLU A 92 -24.25 -15.21 -1.89
C GLU A 92 -22.98 -14.41 -1.60
N ALA A 93 -23.11 -13.06 -1.50
CA ALA A 93 -21.96 -12.19 -1.34
C ALA A 93 -21.41 -12.24 0.09
N ASP A 94 -20.10 -12.46 0.18
CA ASP A 94 -19.35 -12.30 1.43
C ASP A 94 -19.10 -10.82 1.72
N TRP A 95 -18.88 -10.02 0.67
CA TRP A 95 -18.61 -8.60 0.75
C TRP A 95 -19.40 -7.79 -0.28
N PHE A 96 -19.75 -6.57 0.10
CA PHE A 96 -20.38 -5.57 -0.74
C PHE A 96 -19.42 -4.42 -0.99
N TYR A 97 -19.02 -4.21 -2.23
CA TYR A 97 -18.20 -3.08 -2.64
C TYR A 97 -19.04 -1.89 -3.08
N THR A 98 -18.76 -0.74 -2.51
CA THR A 98 -19.43 0.53 -2.85
C THR A 98 -18.46 1.42 -3.65
N PRO A 99 -18.60 1.50 -4.99
CA PRO A 99 -17.67 2.21 -5.87
C PRO A 99 -17.93 3.73 -5.87
N VAL A 100 -17.41 4.42 -4.88
CA VAL A 100 -17.46 5.89 -4.74
C VAL A 100 -16.04 6.42 -4.88
N TYR A 101 -15.79 7.23 -5.93
CA TYR A 101 -14.47 7.83 -6.15
C TYR A 101 -14.34 9.10 -5.34
N THR A 102 -13.78 8.97 -4.16
CA THR A 102 -13.70 10.04 -3.17
C THR A 102 -12.47 10.92 -3.33
N THR A 103 -11.42 10.39 -3.92
CA THR A 103 -10.12 11.06 -4.06
C THR A 103 -9.85 11.58 -5.46
N CYS A 104 -10.67 11.22 -6.43
CA CYS A 104 -10.55 11.61 -7.84
C CYS A 104 -11.10 13.01 -8.18
N ASP A 105 -11.48 13.84 -7.21
CA ASP A 105 -11.84 15.24 -7.46
C ASP A 105 -10.64 16.13 -7.12
N LEU A 106 -9.84 16.46 -8.14
CA LEU A 106 -8.55 17.12 -7.96
C LEU A 106 -8.65 18.63 -8.17
N THR A 107 -7.82 19.35 -7.42
CA THR A 107 -7.54 20.78 -7.68
C THR A 107 -6.76 20.96 -9.00
N PRO A 108 -6.65 22.18 -9.54
CA PRO A 108 -5.76 22.45 -10.69
C PRO A 108 -4.34 21.90 -10.48
N ASN A 109 -3.83 21.96 -9.26
CA ASN A 109 -2.50 21.50 -8.88
C ASN A 109 -2.44 19.98 -8.58
N GLY A 110 -3.51 19.23 -8.84
CA GLY A 110 -3.53 17.77 -8.67
C GLY A 110 -3.72 17.29 -7.21
N LEU A 111 -4.12 18.16 -6.29
CA LEU A 111 -4.43 17.75 -4.91
C LEU A 111 -5.92 17.38 -4.78
N PRO A 112 -6.27 16.34 -4.02
CA PRO A 112 -7.67 15.99 -3.76
C PRO A 112 -8.41 17.11 -3.02
N LEU A 113 -9.66 17.38 -3.44
CA LEU A 113 -10.51 18.33 -2.76
C LEU A 113 -11.10 17.74 -1.47
N PRO A 114 -10.77 18.26 -0.28
CA PRO A 114 -11.08 17.59 0.98
C PRO A 114 -12.58 17.59 1.36
N PHE A 115 -13.37 18.50 0.81
CA PHE A 115 -14.73 18.77 1.33
C PHE A 115 -15.85 18.02 0.59
N LYS A 116 -15.60 17.43 -0.56
CA LYS A 116 -16.64 16.75 -1.35
C LYS A 116 -16.80 15.27 -0.96
N SER A 117 -15.72 14.60 -0.65
CA SER A 117 -15.70 13.17 -0.32
C SER A 117 -16.72 12.77 0.76
N PRO A 118 -16.82 13.44 1.91
CA PRO A 118 -17.75 13.05 2.97
C PRO A 118 -19.21 13.15 2.56
N ARG A 119 -19.55 14.18 1.79
CA ARG A 119 -20.93 14.37 1.31
C ARG A 119 -21.33 13.32 0.29
N MET A 120 -20.40 12.99 -0.61
CA MET A 120 -20.62 12.00 -1.64
C MET A 120 -20.74 10.60 -1.04
N MET A 121 -19.89 10.25 -0.09
CA MET A 121 -19.94 8.98 0.65
C MET A 121 -21.28 8.85 1.41
N ARG A 122 -21.67 9.87 2.16
CA ARG A 122 -22.96 9.89 2.87
C ARG A 122 -24.14 9.70 1.92
N SER A 123 -24.13 10.42 0.78
CA SER A 123 -25.17 10.28 -0.24
C SER A 123 -25.22 8.89 -0.86
N ALA A 124 -24.06 8.25 -1.06
CA ALA A 124 -24.01 6.88 -1.57
C ALA A 124 -24.55 5.87 -0.54
N ILE A 125 -24.18 5.99 0.73
CA ILE A 125 -24.70 5.14 1.81
C ILE A 125 -26.23 5.31 1.95
N GLN A 126 -26.75 6.53 1.90
CA GLN A 126 -28.19 6.77 1.89
C GLN A 126 -28.88 6.11 0.72
N LEU A 127 -28.29 6.20 -0.47
CA LEU A 127 -28.83 5.55 -1.66
C LEU A 127 -28.89 4.02 -1.51
N ILE A 128 -27.78 3.39 -1.07
CA ILE A 128 -27.76 1.92 -0.93
C ILE A 128 -28.70 1.45 0.19
N SER A 129 -28.73 2.13 1.33
CA SER A 129 -29.58 1.76 2.46
C SER A 129 -31.09 1.95 2.17
N SER A 130 -31.43 2.84 1.23
CA SER A 130 -32.83 3.07 0.82
C SER A 130 -33.31 2.12 -0.28
N ASN A 131 -32.40 1.57 -1.10
CA ASN A 131 -32.78 0.77 -2.27
C ASN A 131 -32.49 -0.72 -2.10
N TRP A 132 -31.63 -1.12 -1.17
CA TRP A 132 -31.26 -2.50 -0.90
C TRP A 132 -31.26 -2.80 0.59
N PRO A 133 -31.62 -4.01 1.02
CA PRO A 133 -31.68 -4.37 2.44
C PRO A 133 -30.32 -4.61 3.07
N TYR A 134 -29.27 -4.84 2.25
CA TYR A 134 -27.99 -5.40 2.68
C TYR A 134 -27.21 -4.50 3.64
N TRP A 135 -27.19 -3.19 3.40
CA TRP A 135 -26.60 -2.25 4.34
C TRP A 135 -27.26 -2.32 5.72
N ASN A 136 -28.59 -2.28 5.74
CA ASN A 136 -29.35 -2.18 6.99
C ASN A 136 -29.29 -3.47 7.81
N ARG A 137 -29.18 -4.64 7.18
CA ARG A 137 -29.14 -5.93 7.87
C ARG A 137 -27.91 -6.10 8.76
N THR A 138 -26.77 -5.50 8.39
CA THR A 138 -25.47 -5.62 9.06
C THR A 138 -24.93 -4.29 9.57
N GLU A 139 -25.65 -3.18 9.33
CA GLU A 139 -25.17 -1.82 9.56
C GLU A 139 -23.83 -1.56 8.83
N GLY A 140 -23.66 -2.19 7.65
CA GLY A 140 -22.49 -2.07 6.80
C GLY A 140 -21.31 -2.99 7.17
N ALA A 141 -21.45 -3.93 8.11
CA ALA A 141 -20.33 -4.78 8.55
C ALA A 141 -19.74 -5.63 7.42
N ASP A 142 -20.54 -6.03 6.44
CA ASP A 142 -20.16 -6.76 5.23
C ASP A 142 -19.88 -5.83 4.03
N HIS A 143 -19.71 -4.54 4.26
CA HIS A 143 -19.41 -3.55 3.24
C HIS A 143 -17.97 -3.04 3.37
N PHE A 144 -17.36 -2.75 2.22
CA PHE A 144 -16.07 -2.08 2.21
C PHE A 144 -16.03 -0.93 1.20
N PHE A 145 -15.16 0.03 1.50
CA PHE A 145 -14.91 1.23 0.73
C PHE A 145 -13.41 1.40 0.50
N ILE A 146 -13.04 1.92 -0.66
CA ILE A 146 -11.67 2.39 -0.88
C ILE A 146 -11.63 3.87 -0.53
N GLU A 147 -10.75 4.24 0.40
CA GLU A 147 -10.57 5.62 0.82
C GLU A 147 -9.06 5.89 0.98
N GLU A 148 -8.47 6.48 -0.04
CA GLU A 148 -7.02 6.70 -0.10
C GLU A 148 -6.57 7.97 0.62
N LYS A 149 -7.51 8.71 1.19
CA LYS A 149 -7.30 9.93 1.93
C LYS A 149 -7.72 9.73 3.39
N ALA A 150 -7.24 10.63 4.27
CA ALA A 150 -7.74 10.69 5.63
C ALA A 150 -9.26 10.95 5.63
N ILE A 151 -10.03 10.04 6.23
CA ILE A 151 -11.49 10.15 6.32
C ILE A 151 -11.88 11.32 7.21
N ASP A 152 -12.86 12.09 6.73
CA ASP A 152 -13.49 13.15 7.53
C ASP A 152 -14.20 12.56 8.77
N ARG A 153 -13.97 13.19 9.92
CA ARG A 153 -14.56 12.77 11.20
C ARG A 153 -16.08 12.66 11.16
N GLY A 154 -16.74 13.47 10.33
CA GLY A 154 -18.19 13.48 10.23
C GLY A 154 -18.80 12.27 9.52
N ILE A 155 -18.00 11.47 8.79
CA ILE A 155 -18.46 10.25 8.12
C ILE A 155 -18.15 8.98 8.91
N LEU A 156 -17.14 9.00 9.78
CA LEU A 156 -16.70 7.82 10.56
C LEU A 156 -17.85 7.13 11.32
N PRO A 157 -18.79 7.83 11.97
CA PRO A 157 -19.89 7.16 12.64
C PRO A 157 -20.76 6.32 11.73
N LEU A 158 -20.93 6.72 10.45
CA LEU A 158 -21.69 5.96 9.47
C LEU A 158 -20.92 4.72 8.97
N LEU A 159 -19.59 4.73 9.04
CA LEU A 159 -18.72 3.66 8.61
C LEU A 159 -18.23 2.79 9.78
N GLN A 160 -18.83 2.94 10.96
CA GLN A 160 -18.32 2.31 12.18
C GLN A 160 -18.12 0.81 12.05
N ARG A 161 -18.99 0.11 11.34
CA ARG A 161 -18.92 -1.34 11.13
C ARG A 161 -18.30 -1.72 9.79
N ALA A 162 -18.36 -0.84 8.79
CA ALA A 162 -17.80 -1.11 7.46
C ALA A 162 -16.28 -1.22 7.47
N THR A 163 -15.71 -1.97 6.55
CA THR A 163 -14.27 -2.06 6.38
C THR A 163 -13.76 -0.96 5.45
N LEU A 164 -12.71 -0.29 5.89
CA LEU A 164 -12.00 0.69 5.06
C LEU A 164 -10.74 0.05 4.48
N VAL A 165 -10.56 0.24 3.19
CA VAL A 165 -9.32 -0.08 2.48
C VAL A 165 -8.66 1.26 2.16
N GLN A 166 -7.57 1.59 2.84
CA GLN A 166 -7.06 2.97 2.84
C GLN A 166 -5.53 3.03 2.82
N THR A 167 -4.97 4.11 2.29
CA THR A 167 -3.52 4.36 2.34
C THR A 167 -3.09 5.03 3.64
N PHE A 168 -4.03 5.66 4.36
CA PHE A 168 -3.73 6.36 5.61
C PHE A 168 -3.66 5.38 6.77
N GLY A 169 -2.44 5.00 7.16
CA GLY A 169 -2.17 4.11 8.28
C GLY A 169 -1.36 4.80 9.38
N GLN A 170 -2.02 5.32 10.43
CA GLN A 170 -1.35 5.85 11.63
C GLN A 170 -2.11 5.40 12.87
N ARG A 171 -1.46 4.64 13.75
CA ARG A 171 -2.04 4.19 15.02
C ARG A 171 -2.48 5.38 15.86
N ASN A 172 -3.51 5.19 16.64
CA ASN A 172 -4.06 6.24 17.53
C ASN A 172 -4.55 7.51 16.81
N HIS A 173 -4.61 7.50 15.48
CA HIS A 173 -5.17 8.61 14.72
C HIS A 173 -6.64 8.36 14.39
N VAL A 174 -7.45 9.42 14.50
CA VAL A 174 -8.92 9.33 14.28
C VAL A 174 -9.33 8.85 12.88
N CYS A 175 -8.45 8.99 11.91
CA CYS A 175 -8.70 8.54 10.53
C CYS A 175 -8.37 7.06 10.30
N LEU A 176 -7.70 6.40 11.23
CA LEU A 176 -7.47 4.97 11.17
C LEU A 176 -8.57 4.26 11.97
N LYS A 177 -9.42 3.58 11.25
CA LYS A 177 -10.44 2.73 11.85
C LYS A 177 -9.85 1.35 12.14
N ASP A 178 -10.17 0.79 13.30
CA ASP A 178 -9.83 -0.59 13.63
C ASP A 178 -10.37 -1.55 12.58
N GLY A 179 -9.53 -2.49 12.18
CA GLY A 179 -9.88 -3.43 11.14
C GLY A 179 -9.79 -2.90 9.71
N SER A 180 -9.24 -1.71 9.46
CA SER A 180 -8.93 -1.24 8.11
C SER A 180 -7.86 -2.12 7.43
N VAL A 181 -7.92 -2.20 6.11
CA VAL A 181 -6.85 -2.79 5.29
C VAL A 181 -6.00 -1.64 4.77
N ILE A 182 -4.74 -1.59 5.18
CA ILE A 182 -3.82 -0.56 4.68
C ILE A 182 -3.17 -1.03 3.38
N ILE A 183 -3.25 -0.16 2.37
CA ILE A 183 -2.81 -0.45 1.01
C ILE A 183 -1.71 0.50 0.55
N PRO A 184 -0.88 0.10 -0.43
CA PRO A 184 0.07 1.00 -1.04
C PRO A 184 -0.65 2.09 -1.85
N PRO A 185 -0.11 3.33 -1.91
CA PRO A 185 -0.54 4.30 -2.90
C PRO A 185 -0.26 3.77 -4.32
N TYR A 186 -1.09 4.20 -5.28
CA TYR A 186 -0.92 3.76 -6.66
C TYR A 186 0.40 4.27 -7.25
N ALA A 187 1.19 3.34 -7.76
CA ALA A 187 2.37 3.62 -8.58
C ALA A 187 2.09 3.08 -10.01
N PRO A 188 2.18 3.93 -11.08
CA PRO A 188 1.89 3.49 -12.43
C PRO A 188 2.86 2.39 -12.89
N PRO A 189 2.40 1.14 -13.13
CA PRO A 189 3.29 0.00 -13.38
C PRO A 189 4.20 0.17 -14.60
N GLN A 190 3.65 0.73 -15.69
CA GLN A 190 4.40 0.97 -16.92
C GLN A 190 5.52 2.01 -16.70
N LYS A 191 5.23 3.07 -15.93
CA LYS A 191 6.23 4.06 -15.56
C LYS A 191 7.33 3.45 -14.74
N MET A 192 6.99 2.64 -13.72
CA MET A 192 7.98 1.97 -12.88
C MET A 192 8.85 1.03 -13.71
N GLN A 193 8.25 0.25 -14.60
CA GLN A 193 8.97 -0.69 -15.46
C GLN A 193 9.93 0.00 -16.45
N ALA A 194 9.53 1.17 -16.99
CA ALA A 194 10.34 1.92 -17.96
C ALA A 194 11.66 2.45 -17.38
N HIS A 195 11.75 2.59 -16.05
CA HIS A 195 12.94 3.11 -15.36
C HIS A 195 13.83 2.03 -14.73
N LEU A 196 13.55 0.74 -14.99
CA LEU A 196 14.42 -0.32 -14.48
C LEU A 196 15.78 -0.32 -15.17
N ILE A 197 16.84 -0.26 -14.37
CA ILE A 197 18.24 -0.39 -14.84
C ILE A 197 18.74 -1.83 -14.71
N PRO A 198 19.83 -2.19 -15.42
CA PRO A 198 20.39 -3.54 -15.34
C PRO A 198 20.67 -3.95 -13.89
N PRO A 199 20.36 -5.21 -13.52
CA PRO A 199 20.56 -5.71 -12.17
C PRO A 199 22.00 -5.67 -11.67
N SER A 200 22.97 -5.68 -12.59
CA SER A 200 24.40 -5.59 -12.29
C SER A 200 24.90 -4.18 -12.01
N THR A 201 24.03 -3.16 -12.13
CA THR A 201 24.44 -1.77 -11.87
C THR A 201 24.84 -1.61 -10.40
N PRO A 202 26.05 -1.12 -10.11
CA PRO A 202 26.51 -0.93 -8.74
C PRO A 202 25.65 0.09 -7.98
N ARG A 203 25.49 -0.12 -6.68
CA ARG A 203 24.87 0.86 -5.79
C ARG A 203 25.93 1.83 -5.25
N SER A 204 25.99 2.99 -5.86
CA SER A 204 27.00 4.02 -5.57
C SER A 204 26.52 5.12 -4.60
N ILE A 205 25.25 5.13 -4.25
CA ILE A 205 24.62 6.09 -3.35
C ILE A 205 24.32 5.39 -2.02
N PHE A 206 24.82 5.92 -0.91
CA PHE A 206 24.57 5.28 0.39
C PHE A 206 23.16 5.60 0.90
N VAL A 207 22.80 6.89 1.01
CA VAL A 207 21.44 7.33 1.39
C VAL A 207 20.88 8.26 0.33
N TYR A 208 19.67 8.03 -0.13
CA TYR A 208 19.01 8.81 -1.17
C TYR A 208 17.67 9.39 -0.69
N PHE A 209 17.44 10.67 -1.02
CA PHE A 209 16.14 11.30 -0.85
C PHE A 209 15.96 12.48 -1.80
N ARG A 210 14.78 12.56 -2.43
CA ARG A 210 14.33 13.72 -3.20
C ARG A 210 12.93 14.12 -2.74
N GLY A 211 12.77 15.38 -2.38
CA GLY A 211 11.47 15.94 -1.99
C GLY A 211 11.59 17.14 -1.07
N LEU A 212 10.46 17.71 -0.72
CA LEU A 212 10.41 18.86 0.17
C LEU A 212 10.91 18.51 1.57
N PHE A 213 11.73 19.34 2.13
CA PHE A 213 12.13 19.32 3.55
C PHE A 213 11.25 20.25 4.37
N TYR A 214 10.81 21.35 3.77
CA TYR A 214 9.90 22.34 4.32
C TYR A 214 8.74 22.54 3.37
N ASP A 215 7.57 22.89 3.87
CA ASP A 215 6.40 23.26 3.05
C ASP A 215 5.99 24.70 3.38
N VAL A 216 6.81 25.65 2.99
CA VAL A 216 6.65 27.09 3.28
C VAL A 216 5.28 27.61 2.85
N GLY A 217 4.66 27.02 1.83
CA GLY A 217 3.35 27.44 1.35
C GLY A 217 2.19 27.08 2.30
N ASN A 218 2.29 25.94 2.99
CA ASN A 218 1.24 25.44 3.89
C ASN A 218 1.66 25.41 5.37
N ASP A 219 2.95 25.59 5.64
CA ASP A 219 3.56 25.65 6.98
C ASP A 219 4.64 26.74 7.00
N PRO A 220 4.25 28.03 6.88
CA PRO A 220 5.20 29.14 6.75
C PRO A 220 6.07 29.37 7.99
N GLU A 221 5.59 29.00 9.17
CA GLU A 221 6.33 29.10 10.43
C GLU A 221 7.24 27.87 10.65
N GLY A 222 7.00 26.79 9.91
CA GLY A 222 7.72 25.53 10.05
C GLY A 222 7.31 24.71 11.27
N GLY A 223 7.71 23.44 11.26
CA GLY A 223 7.54 22.52 12.41
C GLY A 223 6.35 21.58 12.34
N TYR A 224 5.32 21.88 11.55
CA TYR A 224 4.17 21.00 11.36
C TYR A 224 4.35 20.03 10.20
N TYR A 225 4.94 20.50 9.10
CA TYR A 225 5.18 19.65 7.94
C TYR A 225 6.08 18.48 8.31
N ALA A 226 5.63 17.28 8.02
CA ALA A 226 6.33 16.03 8.38
C ALA A 226 6.73 15.97 9.88
N ARG A 227 6.01 16.65 10.75
CA ARG A 227 6.31 16.76 12.18
C ARG A 227 7.77 17.17 12.46
N GLY A 228 8.37 17.93 11.55
CA GLY A 228 9.76 18.38 11.62
C GLY A 228 10.81 17.33 11.20
N ALA A 229 10.43 16.07 10.96
CA ALA A 229 11.38 15.00 10.63
C ALA A 229 12.18 15.30 9.36
N ARG A 230 11.54 15.84 8.31
CA ARG A 230 12.24 16.21 7.07
C ARG A 230 13.17 17.40 7.24
N ALA A 231 12.75 18.41 7.99
CA ALA A 231 13.60 19.54 8.34
C ALA A 231 14.84 19.04 9.08
N SER A 232 14.65 18.15 10.05
CA SER A 232 15.76 17.55 10.81
C SER A 232 16.71 16.74 9.90
N VAL A 233 16.20 16.01 8.89
CA VAL A 233 17.07 15.34 7.91
C VAL A 233 17.94 16.36 7.17
N TRP A 234 17.35 17.45 6.68
CA TRP A 234 18.09 18.49 5.97
C TRP A 234 19.15 19.16 6.83
N GLU A 235 18.76 19.62 8.00
CA GLU A 235 19.63 20.36 8.92
C GLU A 235 20.85 19.55 9.35
N ASN A 236 20.68 18.24 9.56
CA ASN A 236 21.78 17.39 10.02
C ASN A 236 22.63 16.80 8.89
N PHE A 237 22.09 16.62 7.67
CA PHE A 237 22.75 15.79 6.67
C PHE A 237 22.95 16.42 5.29
N LYS A 238 22.54 17.68 5.05
CA LYS A 238 22.70 18.35 3.75
C LYS A 238 24.15 18.41 3.25
N ASP A 239 25.10 18.47 4.18
CA ASP A 239 26.55 18.56 3.91
C ASP A 239 27.27 17.21 4.18
N ASN A 240 26.54 16.16 4.53
CA ASN A 240 27.14 14.85 4.80
C ASN A 240 27.32 14.06 3.49
N PRO A 241 28.57 13.66 3.13
CA PRO A 241 28.85 13.01 1.84
C PRO A 241 28.20 11.62 1.67
N LEU A 242 27.68 11.04 2.73
CA LEU A 242 26.94 9.76 2.65
C LEU A 242 25.47 9.97 2.20
N PHE A 243 24.98 11.21 2.25
CA PHE A 243 23.57 11.55 2.01
C PHE A 243 23.45 12.32 0.69
N ASP A 244 22.89 11.71 -0.31
CA ASP A 244 22.46 12.35 -1.55
C ASP A 244 20.99 12.79 -1.40
N ILE A 245 20.80 13.97 -0.82
CA ILE A 245 19.50 14.53 -0.49
C ILE A 245 19.28 15.90 -1.13
N SER A 246 18.10 16.13 -1.73
CA SER A 246 17.78 17.42 -2.38
C SER A 246 16.27 17.59 -2.53
N THR A 247 15.84 18.82 -2.76
CA THR A 247 14.48 19.16 -3.19
C THR A 247 14.27 18.97 -4.69
N GLU A 248 15.35 18.94 -5.47
CA GLU A 248 15.29 18.77 -6.91
C GLU A 248 14.92 17.34 -7.31
N HIS A 249 14.08 17.20 -8.34
CA HIS A 249 13.77 15.92 -8.95
C HIS A 249 14.52 15.77 -10.27
N PRO A 250 15.67 15.07 -10.28
CA PRO A 250 16.41 14.83 -11.50
C PRO A 250 15.64 13.87 -12.41
N THR A 251 15.95 13.90 -13.71
CA THR A 251 15.39 12.92 -14.67
C THR A 251 15.77 11.49 -14.33
N THR A 252 16.88 11.29 -13.61
CA THR A 252 17.43 10.01 -13.14
C THR A 252 16.88 9.56 -11.79
N TYR A 253 15.79 10.18 -11.31
CA TYR A 253 15.24 9.93 -9.95
C TYR A 253 15.08 8.44 -9.61
N TYR A 254 14.51 7.65 -10.52
CA TYR A 254 14.26 6.22 -10.30
C TYR A 254 15.52 5.36 -10.48
N GLU A 255 16.39 5.75 -11.41
CA GLU A 255 17.68 5.10 -11.64
C GLU A 255 18.61 5.33 -10.43
N ASP A 256 18.61 6.54 -9.87
CA ASP A 256 19.40 6.86 -8.68
C ASP A 256 18.86 6.12 -7.46
N MET A 257 17.54 5.97 -7.33
CA MET A 257 16.93 5.14 -6.30
C MET A 257 17.41 3.69 -6.38
N GLN A 258 17.56 3.14 -7.59
CA GLN A 258 18.11 1.79 -7.77
C GLN A 258 19.60 1.69 -7.45
N ARG A 259 20.35 2.80 -7.59
CA ARG A 259 21.76 2.88 -7.19
C ARG A 259 21.95 3.16 -5.73
N ALA A 260 20.88 3.47 -5.00
CA ALA A 260 20.95 3.74 -3.57
C ALA A 260 20.88 2.45 -2.74
N VAL A 261 21.61 2.43 -1.63
CA VAL A 261 21.51 1.37 -0.61
C VAL A 261 20.26 1.61 0.22
N PHE A 262 20.11 2.83 0.76
CA PHE A 262 19.02 3.26 1.60
C PHE A 262 18.23 4.39 0.96
N CYS A 263 16.91 4.30 0.98
CA CYS A 263 16.01 5.36 0.53
C CYS A 263 15.21 5.91 1.71
N LEU A 264 15.36 7.18 2.02
CA LEU A 264 14.59 7.77 3.11
C LEU A 264 13.11 7.86 2.72
N CYS A 265 12.27 7.36 3.60
CA CYS A 265 10.82 7.37 3.48
C CYS A 265 10.20 8.11 4.68
N PRO A 266 10.53 9.39 4.87
CA PRO A 266 9.92 10.18 5.92
C PRO A 266 8.46 10.47 5.59
N LEU A 267 7.64 10.59 6.63
CA LEU A 267 6.27 11.08 6.50
C LEU A 267 6.23 12.44 5.77
N GLY A 268 5.05 12.79 5.30
CA GLY A 268 4.72 14.13 4.80
C GLY A 268 3.59 14.74 5.64
N TRP A 269 2.58 15.31 4.99
CA TRP A 269 1.31 15.66 5.64
C TRP A 269 0.52 14.41 6.10
N ALA A 270 0.75 13.30 5.44
CA ALA A 270 0.27 11.97 5.84
C ALA A 270 1.44 11.14 6.38
N PRO A 271 1.18 10.09 7.18
CA PRO A 271 2.23 9.23 7.72
C PRO A 271 2.99 8.44 6.65
N TRP A 272 2.43 8.30 5.46
CA TRP A 272 2.98 7.55 4.33
C TRP A 272 3.54 8.48 3.24
N SER A 273 4.31 7.91 2.35
CA SER A 273 4.86 8.58 1.17
C SER A 273 4.94 7.61 -0.01
N PRO A 274 4.68 8.04 -1.25
CA PRO A 274 4.88 7.21 -2.45
C PRO A 274 6.26 6.58 -2.54
N ARG A 275 7.29 7.23 -1.97
CA ARG A 275 8.66 6.72 -1.93
C ARG A 275 8.79 5.36 -1.29
N LEU A 276 7.93 5.04 -0.32
CA LEU A 276 7.94 3.73 0.31
C LEU A 276 7.69 2.62 -0.73
N VAL A 277 6.68 2.80 -1.58
CA VAL A 277 6.36 1.88 -2.66
C VAL A 277 7.46 1.85 -3.71
N GLU A 278 7.93 3.03 -4.12
CA GLU A 278 9.00 3.18 -5.09
C GLU A 278 10.30 2.51 -4.62
N ALA A 279 10.68 2.69 -3.35
CA ALA A 279 11.85 2.05 -2.75
C ALA A 279 11.76 0.52 -2.84
N VAL A 280 10.60 -0.06 -2.50
CA VAL A 280 10.38 -1.51 -2.62
C VAL A 280 10.48 -1.97 -4.08
N ILE A 281 9.83 -1.26 -5.01
CA ILE A 281 9.84 -1.60 -6.44
C ILE A 281 11.26 -1.59 -6.99
N PHE A 282 12.04 -0.59 -6.63
CA PHE A 282 13.40 -0.40 -7.13
C PHE A 282 14.49 -1.10 -6.30
N GLY A 283 14.09 -1.82 -5.26
CA GLY A 283 15.00 -2.62 -4.43
C GLY A 283 15.94 -1.81 -3.55
N CYS A 284 15.60 -0.54 -3.27
CA CYS A 284 16.26 0.31 -2.29
C CYS A 284 15.70 0.01 -0.90
N ILE A 285 16.55 -0.17 0.10
CA ILE A 285 16.09 -0.45 1.47
C ILE A 285 15.36 0.78 2.01
N PRO A 286 14.03 0.70 2.26
CA PRO A 286 13.30 1.85 2.79
C PRO A 286 13.70 2.15 4.24
N VAL A 287 14.08 3.39 4.50
CA VAL A 287 14.27 3.91 5.86
C VAL A 287 13.01 4.65 6.25
N ILE A 288 12.20 4.01 7.06
CA ILE A 288 10.86 4.47 7.44
C ILE A 288 10.98 5.39 8.65
N ILE A 289 10.64 6.67 8.44
CA ILE A 289 10.69 7.71 9.46
C ILE A 289 9.27 8.24 9.64
N ALA A 290 8.48 7.53 10.40
CA ALA A 290 7.11 7.90 10.74
C ALA A 290 6.69 7.10 11.98
N ASP A 291 6.61 7.76 13.11
CA ASP A 291 6.15 7.13 14.34
C ASP A 291 4.69 6.69 14.21
N ASP A 292 4.37 5.52 14.76
CA ASP A 292 3.03 4.92 14.75
C ASP A 292 2.46 4.60 13.36
N ILE A 293 3.27 4.56 12.31
CA ILE A 293 2.80 4.16 10.98
C ILE A 293 2.29 2.72 10.96
N VAL A 294 1.20 2.50 10.25
CA VAL A 294 0.74 1.17 9.83
C VAL A 294 1.02 1.05 8.34
N LEU A 295 1.90 0.13 7.99
CA LEU A 295 2.38 -0.06 6.63
C LEU A 295 1.41 -0.89 5.78
N PRO A 296 1.48 -0.77 4.44
CA PRO A 296 0.65 -1.57 3.55
C PRO A 296 0.82 -3.06 3.82
N PHE A 297 -0.31 -3.77 3.94
CA PHE A 297 -0.33 -5.21 4.18
C PHE A 297 0.61 -5.67 5.32
N ALA A 298 0.65 -4.90 6.42
CA ALA A 298 1.59 -5.14 7.53
C ALA A 298 1.40 -6.51 8.23
N ASP A 299 0.25 -7.13 8.03
CA ASP A 299 -0.07 -8.48 8.50
C ASP A 299 0.49 -9.60 7.59
N ALA A 300 0.96 -9.26 6.40
CA ALA A 300 1.48 -10.18 5.39
C ALA A 300 2.92 -9.87 4.96
N ILE A 301 3.29 -8.60 4.85
CA ILE A 301 4.62 -8.17 4.43
C ILE A 301 5.52 -8.01 5.65
N PRO A 302 6.67 -8.68 5.69
CA PRO A 302 7.63 -8.58 6.80
C PRO A 302 8.47 -7.30 6.70
N TRP A 303 7.85 -6.15 6.95
CA TRP A 303 8.47 -4.84 6.79
C TRP A 303 9.77 -4.66 7.58
N GLU A 304 9.87 -5.27 8.76
CA GLU A 304 11.08 -5.22 9.59
C GLU A 304 12.26 -5.94 8.94
N ASP A 305 11.97 -6.98 8.13
CA ASP A 305 12.98 -7.74 7.41
C ASP A 305 13.48 -7.02 6.15
N ILE A 306 12.72 -6.11 5.57
CA ILE A 306 13.05 -5.42 4.31
C ILE A 306 13.37 -3.94 4.48
N GLY A 307 12.98 -3.32 5.58
CA GLY A 307 13.17 -1.90 5.88
C GLY A 307 14.02 -1.65 7.12
N VAL A 308 14.28 -0.38 7.38
CA VAL A 308 14.88 0.13 8.61
C VAL A 308 13.90 1.14 9.21
N PHE A 309 13.57 0.96 10.49
CA PHE A 309 12.67 1.87 11.20
C PHE A 309 13.48 2.82 12.06
N VAL A 310 13.24 4.11 11.91
CA VAL A 310 13.90 5.15 12.68
C VAL A 310 12.83 6.05 13.29
N ALA A 311 12.86 6.20 14.62
CA ALA A 311 11.95 7.13 15.30
C ALA A 311 12.24 8.58 14.86
N GLU A 312 11.20 9.39 14.75
CA GLU A 312 11.33 10.79 14.31
C GLU A 312 12.34 11.58 15.16
N LYS A 313 12.39 11.33 16.46
CA LYS A 313 13.35 11.93 17.40
C LYS A 313 14.81 11.50 17.19
N ASP A 314 15.04 10.35 16.55
CA ASP A 314 16.37 9.79 16.32
C ASP A 314 16.93 10.13 14.94
N VAL A 315 16.21 10.93 14.14
CA VAL A 315 16.69 11.44 12.85
C VAL A 315 18.10 12.03 12.92
N PRO A 316 18.50 12.83 13.94
CA PRO A 316 19.86 13.36 14.02
C PRO A 316 20.97 12.30 14.11
N LYS A 317 20.62 11.03 14.34
CA LYS A 317 21.57 9.90 14.45
C LYS A 317 21.53 8.98 13.23
N LEU A 318 20.88 9.38 12.13
CA LEU A 318 20.67 8.53 10.95
C LEU A 318 21.97 7.96 10.37
N ASP A 319 23.03 8.76 10.31
CA ASP A 319 24.34 8.32 9.83
C ASP A 319 24.91 7.19 10.70
N THR A 320 24.89 7.37 12.00
CA THR A 320 25.34 6.35 12.95
C THR A 320 24.48 5.08 12.87
N ILE A 321 23.14 5.23 12.80
CA ILE A 321 22.21 4.10 12.69
C ILE A 321 22.49 3.32 11.41
N LEU A 322 22.53 3.97 10.25
CA LEU A 322 22.66 3.31 8.97
C LEU A 322 24.05 2.71 8.73
N THR A 323 25.11 3.37 9.20
CA THR A 323 26.48 2.85 9.09
C THR A 323 26.78 1.71 10.06
N SER A 324 25.98 1.56 11.15
CA SER A 324 26.12 0.45 12.09
C SER A 324 25.51 -0.87 11.57
N ILE A 325 24.68 -0.81 10.52
CA ILE A 325 24.03 -2.03 9.97
C ILE A 325 25.11 -2.89 9.26
N PRO A 326 25.28 -4.15 9.68
CA PRO A 326 26.28 -5.02 9.07
C PRO A 326 25.97 -5.27 7.59
N ILE A 327 27.03 -5.40 6.78
CA ILE A 327 26.93 -5.61 5.34
C ILE A 327 26.09 -6.86 4.97
N ASN A 328 26.23 -7.94 5.73
CA ASN A 328 25.44 -9.16 5.52
C ASN A 328 23.93 -8.91 5.72
N GLU A 329 23.55 -8.03 6.64
CA GLU A 329 22.17 -7.66 6.87
C GLU A 329 21.64 -6.75 5.74
N ILE A 330 22.42 -5.80 5.27
CA ILE A 330 22.11 -5.01 4.08
C ILE A 330 21.83 -5.92 2.88
N LEU A 331 22.76 -6.86 2.62
CA LEU A 331 22.62 -7.83 1.53
C LEU A 331 21.39 -8.74 1.70
N ARG A 332 21.07 -9.13 2.94
CA ARG A 332 19.87 -9.91 3.24
C ARG A 332 18.61 -9.12 2.86
N LYS A 333 18.47 -7.89 3.32
CA LYS A 333 17.34 -7.01 3.01
C LYS A 333 17.19 -6.78 1.50
N GLN A 334 18.29 -6.53 0.81
CA GLN A 334 18.27 -6.34 -0.65
C GLN A 334 17.82 -7.60 -1.41
N ARG A 335 18.24 -8.80 -0.96
CA ARG A 335 17.77 -10.06 -1.53
C ARG A 335 16.26 -10.24 -1.36
N LEU A 336 15.74 -9.90 -0.19
CA LEU A 336 14.30 -9.93 0.07
C LEU A 336 13.54 -8.97 -0.86
N LEU A 337 14.01 -7.74 -0.99
CA LEU A 337 13.43 -6.74 -1.90
C LEU A 337 13.56 -7.12 -3.39
N ALA A 338 14.52 -7.96 -3.74
CA ALA A 338 14.67 -8.45 -5.10
C ALA A 338 13.60 -9.47 -5.51
N ASN A 339 12.85 -10.02 -4.57
CA ASN A 339 11.79 -10.98 -4.86
C ASN A 339 10.68 -10.34 -5.71
N PRO A 340 10.33 -10.92 -6.85
CA PRO A 340 9.28 -10.39 -7.72
C PRO A 340 7.92 -10.22 -7.02
N SER A 341 7.56 -11.12 -6.11
CA SER A 341 6.28 -11.05 -5.39
C SER A 341 6.18 -9.82 -4.50
N MET A 342 7.30 -9.37 -3.91
CA MET A 342 7.33 -8.15 -3.11
C MET A 342 6.97 -6.92 -3.93
N LYS A 343 7.57 -6.81 -5.12
CA LYS A 343 7.27 -5.71 -6.06
C LYS A 343 5.84 -5.79 -6.56
N GLN A 344 5.39 -7.00 -6.87
CA GLN A 344 4.05 -7.25 -7.38
C GLN A 344 2.98 -6.84 -6.37
N ALA A 345 3.17 -7.14 -5.09
CA ALA A 345 2.24 -6.76 -4.02
C ALA A 345 2.07 -5.24 -3.85
N MET A 346 2.99 -4.43 -4.40
CA MET A 346 2.91 -2.97 -4.36
C MET A 346 2.22 -2.37 -5.59
N LEU A 347 1.86 -3.15 -6.60
CA LEU A 347 1.41 -2.66 -7.90
C LEU A 347 -0.02 -3.06 -8.21
N PHE A 348 -0.69 -2.23 -9.01
CA PHE A 348 -1.99 -2.51 -9.65
C PHE A 348 -1.77 -2.62 -11.16
N PRO A 349 -1.21 -3.73 -11.66
CA PRO A 349 -0.98 -3.91 -13.09
C PRO A 349 -2.29 -4.05 -13.86
N GLN A 350 -2.27 -3.76 -15.16
CA GLN A 350 -3.44 -3.85 -16.03
C GLN A 350 -3.14 -4.82 -17.18
N PRO A 351 -3.84 -5.95 -17.24
CA PRO A 351 -4.85 -6.47 -16.29
C PRO A 351 -4.27 -6.84 -14.92
N ALA A 352 -5.13 -7.06 -13.93
CA ALA A 352 -4.74 -7.58 -12.63
C ALA A 352 -3.98 -8.90 -12.76
N GLN A 353 -2.95 -9.07 -11.95
CA GLN A 353 -2.08 -10.25 -11.98
C GLN A 353 -2.07 -10.91 -10.61
N SER A 354 -1.84 -12.21 -10.58
CA SER A 354 -1.73 -12.95 -9.32
C SER A 354 -0.73 -12.28 -8.36
N ARG A 355 -1.08 -12.20 -7.07
CA ARG A 355 -0.26 -11.63 -5.99
C ARG A 355 -0.04 -10.11 -6.05
N ASP A 356 -0.71 -9.41 -6.95
CA ASP A 356 -0.67 -7.94 -6.99
C ASP A 356 -1.44 -7.30 -5.81
N ALA A 357 -1.41 -5.97 -5.74
CA ALA A 357 -2.07 -5.25 -4.66
C ALA A 357 -3.58 -5.53 -4.60
N PHE A 358 -4.23 -5.74 -5.75
CA PHE A 358 -5.64 -6.12 -5.80
C PHE A 358 -5.90 -7.47 -5.09
N HIS A 359 -5.08 -8.48 -5.39
CA HIS A 359 -5.20 -9.80 -4.74
C HIS A 359 -4.83 -9.73 -3.26
N GLN A 360 -3.86 -8.89 -2.86
CA GLN A 360 -3.57 -8.69 -1.44
C GLN A 360 -4.74 -8.02 -0.70
N ILE A 361 -5.46 -7.10 -1.34
CA ILE A 361 -6.70 -6.54 -0.77
C ILE A 361 -7.74 -7.63 -0.56
N LEU A 362 -7.98 -8.47 -1.58
CA LEU A 362 -8.94 -9.57 -1.47
C LEU A 362 -8.54 -10.56 -0.37
N ASN A 363 -7.26 -10.89 -0.25
CA ASN A 363 -6.74 -11.71 0.85
C ASN A 363 -6.98 -11.05 2.21
N GLY A 364 -6.76 -9.73 2.32
CA GLY A 364 -7.04 -8.97 3.52
C GLY A 364 -8.53 -9.00 3.90
N LEU A 365 -9.42 -8.88 2.91
CA LEU A 365 -10.87 -8.98 3.12
C LEU A 365 -11.29 -10.40 3.53
N ALA A 366 -10.71 -11.42 2.92
CA ALA A 366 -11.02 -12.80 3.27
C ALA A 366 -10.58 -13.16 4.69
N ARG A 367 -9.44 -12.64 5.17
CA ARG A 367 -9.01 -12.81 6.58
C ARG A 367 -9.97 -12.21 7.61
N LYS A 368 -10.85 -11.32 7.16
CA LYS A 368 -11.86 -10.68 8.03
C LYS A 368 -13.17 -11.44 8.07
N LEU A 369 -13.30 -12.53 7.34
CA LEU A 369 -14.47 -13.39 7.44
C LEU A 369 -14.37 -14.32 8.65
N PRO A 370 -15.46 -14.51 9.38
CA PRO A 370 -16.74 -13.80 9.26
C PRO A 370 -16.62 -12.35 9.75
N HIS A 371 -17.37 -11.45 9.15
CA HIS A 371 -17.33 -9.98 9.44
C HIS A 371 -17.55 -9.64 10.91
N ASP A 372 -18.44 -10.36 11.56
CA ASP A 372 -18.68 -10.29 13.00
C ASP A 372 -18.69 -11.72 13.52
N LYS A 373 -17.80 -12.02 14.46
CA LYS A 373 -17.69 -13.34 15.08
C LYS A 373 -19.00 -13.88 15.64
N ASN A 374 -19.94 -13.00 15.99
CA ASN A 374 -21.22 -13.35 16.54
C ASN A 374 -22.32 -13.61 15.48
N VAL A 375 -22.10 -13.19 14.23
CA VAL A 375 -23.14 -13.20 13.20
C VAL A 375 -22.98 -14.34 12.20
N TYR A 376 -21.76 -14.80 11.92
CA TYR A 376 -21.47 -15.70 10.81
C TYR A 376 -20.85 -17.05 11.16
N LEU A 377 -20.49 -17.26 12.45
CA LEU A 377 -20.03 -18.59 12.87
C LEU A 377 -21.26 -19.48 13.09
N ASN A 378 -21.58 -20.30 12.12
CA ASN A 378 -22.39 -21.48 12.40
C ASN A 378 -21.60 -22.41 13.31
N PRO A 379 -22.26 -23.09 14.27
CA PRO A 379 -21.57 -24.04 15.15
C PRO A 379 -20.80 -25.07 14.30
N GLY A 380 -19.48 -25.11 14.45
CA GLY A 380 -18.61 -26.02 13.71
C GLY A 380 -17.94 -25.42 12.44
N GLU A 381 -18.25 -24.18 12.06
CA GLU A 381 -17.59 -23.52 10.96
C GLU A 381 -16.17 -23.09 11.36
N LYS A 382 -15.16 -23.53 10.61
CA LYS A 382 -13.77 -23.18 10.86
C LYS A 382 -13.49 -21.78 10.32
N ILE A 383 -12.87 -20.94 11.13
CA ILE A 383 -12.27 -19.69 10.65
C ILE A 383 -11.20 -20.04 9.63
N LEU A 384 -11.32 -19.50 8.43
CA LEU A 384 -10.31 -19.66 7.38
C LEU A 384 -8.96 -19.17 7.89
N ASN A 385 -7.98 -20.06 7.93
CA ASN A 385 -6.62 -19.70 8.33
C ASN A 385 -5.82 -19.20 7.14
N TRP A 386 -5.97 -17.93 6.83
CA TRP A 386 -5.25 -17.26 5.76
C TRP A 386 -3.77 -17.01 6.07
N THR A 387 -3.33 -17.30 7.28
CA THR A 387 -1.93 -17.15 7.65
C THR A 387 -1.02 -18.14 6.93
N ALA A 388 -1.52 -19.30 6.53
CA ALA A 388 -0.72 -20.25 5.76
C ALA A 388 -0.65 -19.90 4.28
N GLY A 389 -1.79 -19.63 3.61
CA GLY A 389 -1.86 -19.37 2.17
C GLY A 389 -1.27 -18.02 1.74
N PRO A 390 -1.85 -16.86 2.11
CA PRO A 390 -1.36 -15.56 1.65
C PRO A 390 0.00 -15.20 2.21
N VAL A 391 0.29 -15.60 3.44
CA VAL A 391 1.60 -15.40 4.04
C VAL A 391 2.63 -16.35 3.42
N GLY A 392 2.23 -17.56 3.00
CA GLY A 392 3.04 -18.45 2.19
C GLY A 392 3.42 -17.84 0.85
N ASP A 393 2.55 -17.04 0.25
CA ASP A 393 2.81 -16.33 -1.00
C ASP A 393 3.80 -15.18 -0.87
N LEU A 394 3.90 -14.57 0.31
CA LEU A 394 4.78 -13.45 0.59
C LEU A 394 6.02 -13.84 1.41
N LYS A 395 6.04 -14.99 2.06
CA LYS A 395 7.12 -15.46 2.95
C LYS A 395 8.27 -16.27 2.33
N PRO A 396 8.26 -16.77 1.13
CA PRO A 396 9.41 -17.52 0.63
C PRO A 396 10.58 -16.63 0.20
N TRP A 397 10.93 -15.67 1.01
CA TRP A 397 12.13 -14.89 0.81
C TRP A 397 13.26 -15.28 1.74
#